data_7d2e21943d240acbf68b43ff4825f33e
#
_entry.id   7d2e21943d240acbf68b43ff4825f33e
#
_cell.length_a   1.000
_cell.length_b   1.000
_cell.length_c   1.000
_cell.angle_alpha   90.00
_cell.angle_beta   90.00
_cell.angle_gamma   90.00
#
_symmetry.space_group_name_H-M   'P 1'
#
loop_
_entity.id
_entity.type
_entity.pdbx_description
1 polymer ?
#
loop_
_entity_poly.entity_id
_entity_poly.type
_entity_poly.pdbx_seq_one_letter_code
_entity_poly.pdbx_strand_id
1 'polypeptide(L)'
;EIIIEALEKNTKKELYIPPNILNILERLKRESAAQDSSEPDNPLNRISQDELSEKFNIIFKEDELDRFVPLDYQKILHDVVLADTISAPELTQVRQLKDTLSNQSIHLHLTAVVVDIISKGNSDEPPHIVQALKNCCMFLLSIGDFHGVSDIYEMVMKKVHTSTINNDVKKTSGILEIFADDDFIDYVLDGRAQWGKEKDFYIVELIKKVGEPFVEPLLDRMASEEDRTLRYFYLDLLGELGASVKGPVIKRLKDNRWYYVRNLIILLRNLNDPSVLPVLHNLLDHPHPKVRHELMQTLIKFNDPVAERIILQEMDSPDVGRCLKAITLAGMTRNRLVSLKLQEFLKQKGFGKTILPVKKASVYALGEIGDPTTLPTLQDILKSRTFFRRHAAMNLKLEIIDSLKKYPVGDVSPILRELASSGPQPLVNHARTVMKDMKVGLP
;
A
#
# COMPACT_ATOMS: atom_id res chain seq x y z
N GLU A 1 8.40 -38.01 -12.27
CA GLU A 1 7.18 -38.32 -11.47
C GLU A 1 7.50 -38.35 -9.97
N ILE A 2 8.47 -39.14 -9.51
CA ILE A 2 8.88 -39.31 -8.10
C ILE A 2 9.37 -37.98 -7.47
N ILE A 3 10.16 -37.20 -8.21
CA ILE A 3 10.65 -35.89 -7.78
C ILE A 3 9.47 -34.92 -7.62
N ILE A 4 8.50 -34.98 -8.51
CA ILE A 4 7.29 -34.17 -8.51
C ILE A 4 6.42 -34.53 -7.31
N GLU A 5 6.22 -35.82 -7.05
CA GLU A 5 5.42 -36.34 -5.93
C GLU A 5 6.05 -36.06 -4.56
N ALA A 6 7.40 -36.13 -4.45
CA ALA A 6 8.16 -35.77 -3.26
C ALA A 6 8.08 -34.26 -2.96
N LEU A 7 8.09 -33.42 -4.00
CA LEU A 7 7.94 -31.98 -3.86
C LEU A 7 6.50 -31.57 -3.55
N GLU A 8 5.49 -32.24 -4.12
CA GLU A 8 4.08 -32.03 -3.77
C GLU A 8 3.74 -32.47 -2.33
N LYS A 9 4.44 -33.49 -1.84
CA LYS A 9 4.30 -33.96 -0.45
C LYS A 9 4.91 -32.98 0.56
N ASN A 10 5.96 -32.24 0.14
CA ASN A 10 6.61 -31.21 0.95
C ASN A 10 5.92 -29.83 0.84
N THR A 11 5.21 -29.53 -0.26
CA THR A 11 4.38 -28.30 -0.36
C THR A 11 3.21 -28.28 0.64
N LYS A 12 2.76 -29.43 1.14
CA LYS A 12 1.79 -29.50 2.25
C LYS A 12 2.37 -29.05 3.61
N LYS A 13 3.68 -28.76 3.68
CA LYS A 13 4.39 -28.28 4.88
C LYS A 13 4.93 -26.84 4.73
N GLU A 14 4.21 -25.96 4.03
CA GLU A 14 4.53 -24.52 3.93
C GLU A 14 5.95 -24.16 3.42
N LEU A 15 6.59 -25.01 2.64
CA LEU A 15 7.83 -24.66 1.96
C LEU A 15 7.52 -23.95 0.64
N TYR A 16 7.89 -22.67 0.56
CA TYR A 16 7.80 -21.86 -0.65
C TYR A 16 8.68 -22.44 -1.76
N ILE A 17 8.11 -22.84 -2.88
CA ILE A 17 8.84 -23.24 -4.08
C ILE A 17 8.86 -22.05 -5.05
N PRO A 18 10.03 -21.48 -5.37
CA PRO A 18 10.15 -20.39 -6.32
C PRO A 18 9.50 -20.71 -7.67
N PRO A 19 8.84 -19.72 -8.34
CA PRO A 19 8.15 -19.94 -9.62
C PRO A 19 9.01 -20.50 -10.75
N ASN A 20 10.32 -20.19 -10.78
CA ASN A 20 11.26 -20.77 -11.70
C ASN A 20 11.43 -22.29 -11.52
N ILE A 21 11.37 -22.77 -10.28
CA ILE A 21 11.40 -24.21 -9.97
C ILE A 21 10.07 -24.86 -10.34
N LEU A 22 8.94 -24.17 -10.10
CA LEU A 22 7.61 -24.63 -10.57
C LEU A 22 7.56 -24.75 -12.11
N ASN A 23 8.09 -23.79 -12.83
CA ASN A 23 8.19 -23.83 -14.29
C ASN A 23 9.08 -24.97 -14.80
N ILE A 24 10.19 -25.25 -14.12
CA ILE A 24 11.05 -26.40 -14.42
C ILE A 24 10.31 -27.71 -14.15
N LEU A 25 9.56 -27.79 -13.06
CA LEU A 25 8.74 -28.96 -12.71
C LEU A 25 7.62 -29.19 -13.70
N GLU A 26 6.91 -28.15 -14.14
CA GLU A 26 5.88 -28.26 -15.18
C GLU A 26 6.46 -28.67 -16.53
N ARG A 27 7.66 -28.18 -16.87
CA ARG A 27 8.38 -28.58 -18.07
C ARG A 27 8.79 -30.05 -18.00
N LEU A 28 9.35 -30.51 -16.89
CA LEU A 28 9.69 -31.91 -16.63
C LEU A 28 8.43 -32.80 -16.64
N LYS A 29 7.29 -32.34 -16.11
CA LYS A 29 5.99 -33.04 -16.21
C LYS A 29 5.56 -33.23 -17.67
N ARG A 30 5.69 -32.20 -18.51
CA ARG A 30 5.35 -32.25 -19.95
C ARG A 30 6.32 -33.16 -20.72
N GLU A 31 7.61 -33.12 -20.43
CA GLU A 31 8.63 -33.94 -21.03
C GLU A 31 8.46 -35.42 -20.60
N SER A 32 8.10 -35.71 -19.34
CA SER A 32 7.81 -37.07 -18.86
C SER A 32 6.53 -37.66 -19.47
N ALA A 33 5.49 -36.83 -19.64
CA ALA A 33 4.25 -37.26 -20.30
C ALA A 33 4.41 -37.46 -21.83
N ALA A 34 5.43 -36.89 -22.45
CA ALA A 34 5.76 -37.07 -23.88
C ALA A 34 6.65 -38.30 -24.13
N GLN A 35 7.27 -38.89 -23.10
CA GLN A 35 8.20 -40.01 -23.20
C GLN A 35 7.60 -41.41 -22.92
N ASP A 36 6.27 -41.51 -22.83
CA ASP A 36 5.58 -42.80 -22.64
C ASP A 36 5.51 -43.67 -23.90
N SER A 37 6.45 -43.47 -24.86
CA SER A 37 6.60 -44.34 -26.03
C SER A 37 8.07 -44.62 -26.32
N SER A 38 8.48 -45.83 -25.94
CA SER A 38 9.64 -46.60 -26.46
C SER A 38 11.04 -46.07 -26.15
N GLU A 39 11.65 -46.59 -25.06
CA GLU A 39 12.98 -47.19 -25.13
C GLU A 39 13.32 -47.99 -23.83
N PRO A 40 13.83 -49.25 -23.90
CA PRO A 40 13.96 -50.11 -22.72
C PRO A 40 15.31 -50.08 -21.99
N ASP A 41 16.17 -49.08 -22.17
CA ASP A 41 17.55 -49.13 -21.60
C ASP A 41 17.99 -47.84 -20.89
N ASN A 42 17.14 -47.29 -20.01
CA ASN A 42 17.53 -46.16 -19.15
C ASN A 42 17.99 -46.72 -17.78
N PRO A 43 19.27 -46.50 -17.34
CA PRO A 43 19.77 -46.99 -16.07
C PRO A 43 18.98 -46.52 -14.83
N LEU A 44 18.18 -45.48 -14.96
CA LEU A 44 17.27 -45.00 -13.89
C LEU A 44 16.07 -45.91 -13.65
N ASN A 45 15.68 -46.74 -14.60
CA ASN A 45 14.56 -47.70 -14.45
C ASN A 45 14.95 -48.96 -13.60
N ARG A 46 16.19 -49.06 -13.15
CA ARG A 46 16.68 -50.18 -12.30
C ARG A 46 16.62 -49.89 -10.80
N ILE A 47 16.29 -48.67 -10.41
CA ILE A 47 16.17 -48.26 -9.00
C ILE A 47 14.68 -48.28 -8.61
N SER A 48 14.35 -49.02 -7.55
CA SER A 48 12.94 -49.05 -7.09
C SER A 48 12.50 -47.67 -6.57
N GLN A 49 11.21 -47.37 -6.71
CA GLN A 49 10.63 -46.10 -6.23
C GLN A 49 10.89 -45.85 -4.73
N ASP A 50 10.92 -46.95 -3.95
CA ASP A 50 11.20 -46.89 -2.50
C ASP A 50 12.67 -46.53 -2.21
N GLU A 51 13.60 -47.07 -2.98
CA GLU A 51 15.03 -46.77 -2.85
C GLU A 51 15.38 -45.31 -3.24
N LEU A 52 14.71 -44.77 -4.28
CA LEU A 52 14.87 -43.37 -4.68
C LEU A 52 14.27 -42.43 -3.63
N SER A 53 13.07 -42.75 -3.10
CA SER A 53 12.41 -41.96 -2.06
C SER A 53 13.22 -41.96 -0.75
N GLU A 54 13.85 -43.11 -0.40
CA GLU A 54 14.69 -43.21 0.78
C GLU A 54 16.00 -42.40 0.61
N LYS A 55 16.64 -42.47 -0.55
CA LYS A 55 17.83 -41.66 -0.88
C LYS A 55 17.54 -40.16 -0.94
N PHE A 56 16.38 -39.74 -1.47
CA PHE A 56 15.97 -38.32 -1.46
C PHE A 56 15.67 -37.83 -0.05
N ASN A 57 15.03 -38.61 0.80
CA ASN A 57 14.82 -38.27 2.21
C ASN A 57 16.11 -38.11 3.01
N ILE A 58 17.15 -38.81 2.61
CA ILE A 58 18.49 -38.70 3.20
C ILE A 58 19.18 -37.43 2.77
N ILE A 59 19.07 -37.04 1.48
CA ILE A 59 19.67 -35.81 0.93
C ILE A 59 19.10 -34.54 1.57
N PHE A 60 17.83 -34.54 2.01
CA PHE A 60 17.18 -33.40 2.63
C PHE A 60 17.23 -33.39 4.17
N LYS A 61 17.89 -34.35 4.79
CA LYS A 61 18.21 -34.29 6.22
C LYS A 61 19.56 -33.62 6.38
N GLU A 62 19.60 -32.45 6.99
CA GLU A 62 20.79 -31.63 7.23
C GLU A 62 21.92 -32.41 7.89
N ASP A 63 21.62 -33.45 8.68
CA ASP A 63 22.59 -34.25 9.44
C ASP A 63 23.30 -35.35 8.61
N GLU A 64 22.93 -35.57 7.33
CA GLU A 64 23.49 -36.67 6.53
C GLU A 64 24.16 -36.22 5.21
N LEU A 65 24.34 -34.91 5.01
CA LEU A 65 25.05 -34.35 3.85
C LEU A 65 26.47 -34.94 3.68
N ASP A 66 27.11 -35.34 4.78
CA ASP A 66 28.45 -35.92 4.79
C ASP A 66 28.53 -37.26 4.06
N ARG A 67 27.44 -38.00 3.87
CA ARG A 67 27.40 -39.28 3.14
C ARG A 67 27.47 -39.13 1.62
N PHE A 68 27.17 -37.96 1.09
CA PHE A 68 27.16 -37.70 -0.36
C PHE A 68 28.41 -36.97 -0.86
N VAL A 69 29.27 -36.56 0.06
CA VAL A 69 30.56 -35.97 -0.29
C VAL A 69 31.51 -37.08 -0.67
N PRO A 70 32.17 -37.04 -1.85
CA PRO A 70 33.17 -38.05 -2.23
C PRO A 70 34.22 -38.22 -1.14
N LEU A 71 34.61 -39.48 -0.88
CA LEU A 71 35.56 -39.83 0.20
C LEU A 71 36.87 -39.03 0.12
N ASP A 72 37.33 -38.72 -1.09
CA ASP A 72 38.53 -37.91 -1.31
C ASP A 72 38.31 -36.44 -0.86
N TYR A 73 37.09 -35.91 -1.01
CA TYR A 73 36.74 -34.57 -0.57
C TYR A 73 36.48 -34.52 0.94
N GLN A 74 35.89 -35.58 1.52
CA GLN A 74 35.78 -35.75 2.98
C GLN A 74 37.14 -35.80 3.63
N LYS A 75 38.10 -36.47 2.99
CA LYS A 75 39.49 -36.54 3.47
C LYS A 75 40.16 -35.18 3.43
N ILE A 76 40.01 -34.45 2.34
CA ILE A 76 40.50 -33.07 2.22
C ILE A 76 39.86 -32.15 3.26
N LEU A 77 38.54 -32.25 3.47
CA LEU A 77 37.84 -31.50 4.51
C LEU A 77 38.28 -31.88 5.91
N HIS A 78 38.51 -33.17 6.15
CA HIS A 78 39.01 -33.68 7.42
C HIS A 78 40.44 -33.22 7.67
N ASP A 79 41.32 -33.25 6.66
CA ASP A 79 42.69 -32.76 6.73
C ASP A 79 42.77 -31.23 6.91
N VAL A 80 41.81 -30.49 6.34
CA VAL A 80 41.63 -29.04 6.57
C VAL A 80 41.12 -28.75 7.98
N VAL A 81 40.21 -29.56 8.52
CA VAL A 81 39.66 -29.42 9.89
C VAL A 81 40.66 -29.91 10.94
N LEU A 82 41.49 -30.94 10.62
CA LEU A 82 42.55 -31.45 11.48
C LEU A 82 43.87 -30.68 11.34
N ALA A 83 44.05 -29.85 10.34
CA ALA A 83 45.08 -28.82 10.35
C ALA A 83 44.76 -27.84 11.48
N ASP A 84 45.07 -28.28 12.65
CA ASP A 84 44.82 -27.73 13.98
C ASP A 84 45.63 -26.44 14.21
N THR A 85 45.38 -25.39 13.39
CA THR A 85 46.06 -24.11 13.60
C THR A 85 45.40 -22.91 12.90
N ILE A 86 44.09 -22.92 12.70
CA ILE A 86 43.45 -21.64 12.44
C ILE A 86 43.15 -21.01 13.79
N SER A 87 43.97 -20.05 14.21
CA SER A 87 43.74 -19.28 15.44
C SER A 87 42.39 -18.57 15.40
N ALA A 88 41.77 -18.27 16.56
CA ALA A 88 40.51 -17.55 16.62
C ALA A 88 40.49 -16.24 15.78
N PRO A 89 41.59 -15.46 15.69
CA PRO A 89 41.69 -14.31 14.77
C PRO A 89 41.62 -14.71 13.29
N GLU A 90 42.26 -15.81 12.90
CA GLU A 90 42.27 -16.30 11.52
C GLU A 90 40.89 -16.85 11.12
N LEU A 91 40.22 -17.56 12.02
CA LEU A 91 38.80 -17.95 11.83
C LEU A 91 37.89 -16.75 11.63
N THR A 92 38.13 -15.65 12.33
CA THR A 92 37.42 -14.41 12.15
C THR A 92 37.69 -13.80 10.79
N GLN A 93 38.94 -13.81 10.34
CA GLN A 93 39.36 -13.37 9.00
C GLN A 93 38.73 -14.24 7.90
N VAL A 94 38.73 -15.57 8.07
CA VAL A 94 38.09 -16.50 7.13
C VAL A 94 36.56 -16.26 7.06
N ARG A 95 35.89 -16.02 8.18
CA ARG A 95 34.49 -15.66 8.20
C ARG A 95 34.25 -14.33 7.51
N GLN A 96 35.05 -13.31 7.79
CA GLN A 96 34.98 -12.02 7.09
C GLN A 96 35.22 -12.18 5.60
N LEU A 97 36.20 -13.03 5.19
CA LEU A 97 36.44 -13.33 3.79
C LEU A 97 35.26 -14.08 3.15
N LYS A 98 34.65 -15.02 3.86
CA LYS A 98 33.43 -15.72 3.41
C LYS A 98 32.26 -14.73 3.23
N ASP A 99 32.08 -13.81 4.15
CA ASP A 99 31.02 -12.79 4.07
C ASP A 99 31.31 -11.79 2.92
N THR A 100 32.58 -11.44 2.70
CA THR A 100 33.00 -10.60 1.54
C THR A 100 32.93 -11.35 0.21
N LEU A 101 32.94 -12.66 0.23
CA LEU A 101 32.81 -13.52 -0.96
C LEU A 101 31.40 -14.10 -1.11
N SER A 102 30.44 -13.64 -0.32
CA SER A 102 29.03 -13.98 -0.54
C SER A 102 28.62 -13.56 -1.95
N ASN A 103 27.71 -14.32 -2.57
CA ASN A 103 27.23 -13.99 -3.91
C ASN A 103 26.72 -12.55 -4.01
N GLN A 104 26.04 -12.06 -2.98
CA GLN A 104 25.57 -10.67 -2.87
C GLN A 104 26.75 -9.67 -2.90
N SER A 105 27.77 -9.89 -2.08
CA SER A 105 28.96 -9.04 -2.01
C SER A 105 29.72 -9.03 -3.33
N ILE A 106 29.88 -10.20 -3.98
CA ILE A 106 30.53 -10.30 -5.30
C ILE A 106 29.78 -9.49 -6.34
N HIS A 107 28.44 -9.59 -6.39
CA HIS A 107 27.64 -8.84 -7.33
C HIS A 107 27.72 -7.33 -7.10
N LEU A 108 27.73 -6.86 -5.86
CA LEU A 108 27.91 -5.45 -5.53
C LEU A 108 29.30 -4.93 -5.93
N HIS A 109 30.38 -5.71 -5.66
CA HIS A 109 31.74 -5.34 -6.07
C HIS A 109 31.89 -5.34 -7.60
N LEU A 110 31.35 -6.36 -8.29
CA LEU A 110 31.32 -6.42 -9.75
C LEU A 110 30.60 -5.21 -10.32
N THR A 111 29.47 -4.87 -9.75
CA THR A 111 28.70 -3.69 -10.15
C THR A 111 29.51 -2.41 -9.98
N ALA A 112 30.21 -2.24 -8.84
CA ALA A 112 31.06 -1.05 -8.63
C ALA A 112 32.16 -0.95 -9.70
N VAL A 113 32.79 -2.06 -10.05
CA VAL A 113 33.80 -2.11 -11.13
C VAL A 113 33.18 -1.79 -12.49
N VAL A 114 32.03 -2.38 -12.82
CA VAL A 114 31.31 -2.14 -14.07
C VAL A 114 30.93 -0.65 -14.19
N VAL A 115 30.35 -0.07 -13.16
CA VAL A 115 29.97 1.34 -13.12
C VAL A 115 31.22 2.26 -13.24
N ASP A 116 32.35 1.88 -12.66
CA ASP A 116 33.61 2.64 -12.76
C ASP A 116 34.21 2.56 -14.18
N ILE A 117 34.17 1.40 -14.82
CA ILE A 117 34.58 1.23 -16.23
C ILE A 117 33.75 2.11 -17.16
N ILE A 118 32.42 2.09 -17.01
CA ILE A 118 31.50 2.89 -17.82
C ILE A 118 31.81 4.38 -17.63
N SER A 119 32.04 4.80 -16.38
CA SER A 119 32.31 6.21 -16.07
C SER A 119 33.65 6.74 -16.58
N LYS A 120 34.63 5.85 -16.79
CA LYS A 120 36.00 6.22 -17.25
C LYS A 120 36.24 5.94 -18.73
N GLY A 121 35.33 5.22 -19.41
CA GLY A 121 35.43 4.87 -20.82
C GLY A 121 35.43 6.09 -21.74
N ASN A 122 36.32 6.08 -22.76
CA ASN A 122 36.53 7.20 -23.69
C ASN A 122 35.62 7.17 -24.95
N SER A 123 34.73 6.17 -25.08
CA SER A 123 33.83 6.01 -26.23
C SER A 123 32.62 5.16 -25.87
N ASP A 124 31.65 5.12 -26.76
CA ASP A 124 30.34 4.46 -26.62
C ASP A 124 30.33 3.27 -25.66
N GLU A 125 29.39 3.28 -24.71
CA GLU A 125 29.23 2.22 -23.70
C GLU A 125 29.21 0.86 -24.36
N PRO A 126 30.13 -0.07 -24.01
CA PRO A 126 30.12 -1.39 -24.61
C PRO A 126 28.81 -2.10 -24.22
N PRO A 127 27.93 -2.48 -25.15
CA PRO A 127 26.62 -3.06 -24.86
C PRO A 127 26.67 -4.24 -23.90
N HIS A 128 27.75 -5.01 -23.92
CA HIS A 128 27.98 -6.16 -23.04
C HIS A 128 28.18 -5.76 -21.55
N ILE A 129 28.66 -4.55 -21.27
CA ILE A 129 28.86 -4.06 -19.89
C ILE A 129 27.54 -3.63 -19.28
N VAL A 130 26.71 -2.91 -20.04
CA VAL A 130 25.35 -2.54 -19.64
C VAL A 130 24.52 -3.81 -19.41
N GLN A 131 24.65 -4.80 -20.31
CA GLN A 131 23.98 -6.09 -20.15
C GLN A 131 24.47 -6.86 -18.90
N ALA A 132 25.74 -6.81 -18.58
CA ALA A 132 26.26 -7.41 -17.35
C ALA A 132 25.65 -6.77 -16.10
N LEU A 133 25.50 -5.46 -16.08
CA LEU A 133 24.85 -4.73 -14.99
C LEU A 133 23.36 -5.12 -14.88
N LYS A 134 22.64 -5.17 -16.00
CA LYS A 134 21.26 -5.67 -16.05
C LYS A 134 21.17 -7.07 -15.45
N ASN A 135 22.04 -7.98 -15.87
CA ASN A 135 22.06 -9.35 -15.36
C ASN A 135 22.33 -9.40 -13.84
N CYS A 136 23.20 -8.54 -13.30
CA CYS A 136 23.43 -8.44 -11.86
C CYS A 136 22.17 -7.98 -11.12
N CYS A 137 21.47 -6.96 -11.60
CA CYS A 137 20.21 -6.50 -11.03
C CYS A 137 19.14 -7.60 -11.05
N MET A 138 18.97 -8.25 -12.20
CA MET A 138 18.00 -9.34 -12.36
C MET A 138 18.32 -10.55 -11.46
N PHE A 139 19.60 -10.89 -11.29
CA PHE A 139 20.01 -11.91 -10.34
C PHE A 139 19.61 -11.55 -8.90
N LEU A 140 19.92 -10.33 -8.44
CA LEU A 140 19.56 -9.89 -7.09
C LEU A 140 18.04 -9.90 -6.88
N LEU A 141 17.27 -9.45 -7.87
CA LEU A 141 15.81 -9.55 -7.82
C LEU A 141 15.35 -11.01 -7.71
N SER A 142 15.98 -11.92 -8.46
CA SER A 142 15.63 -13.36 -8.45
C SER A 142 15.86 -14.05 -7.12
N ILE A 143 16.71 -13.50 -6.25
CA ILE A 143 16.95 -13.98 -4.87
C ILE A 143 16.25 -13.12 -3.81
N GLY A 144 15.41 -12.15 -4.22
CA GLY A 144 14.66 -11.26 -3.32
C GLY A 144 15.51 -10.20 -2.63
N ASP A 145 16.68 -9.86 -3.18
CA ASP A 145 17.56 -8.81 -2.64
C ASP A 145 17.29 -7.45 -3.28
N PHE A 146 16.12 -6.88 -2.99
CA PHE A 146 15.73 -5.54 -3.43
C PHE A 146 16.63 -4.45 -2.85
N HIS A 147 17.24 -4.68 -1.68
CA HIS A 147 18.16 -3.73 -1.07
C HIS A 147 19.45 -3.63 -1.89
N GLY A 148 20.06 -4.76 -2.27
CA GLY A 148 21.23 -4.78 -3.14
C GLY A 148 21.00 -4.07 -4.47
N VAL A 149 19.80 -4.24 -5.08
CA VAL A 149 19.44 -3.49 -6.30
C VAL A 149 19.34 -2.00 -6.02
N SER A 150 18.78 -1.61 -4.86
CA SER A 150 18.71 -0.20 -4.43
C SER A 150 20.10 0.43 -4.27
N ASP A 151 21.07 -0.32 -3.73
CA ASP A 151 22.46 0.11 -3.59
C ASP A 151 23.15 0.29 -4.97
N ILE A 152 22.85 -0.63 -5.90
CA ILE A 152 23.32 -0.53 -7.29
C ILE A 152 22.78 0.75 -7.94
N TYR A 153 21.47 1.00 -7.80
CA TYR A 153 20.85 2.21 -8.32
C TYR A 153 21.50 3.48 -7.76
N GLU A 154 21.74 3.54 -6.45
CA GLU A 154 22.43 4.69 -5.84
C GLU A 154 23.85 4.89 -6.33
N MET A 155 24.61 3.80 -6.52
CA MET A 155 25.96 3.89 -7.10
C MET A 155 25.91 4.46 -8.52
N VAL A 156 24.98 3.98 -9.34
CA VAL A 156 24.76 4.48 -10.71
C VAL A 156 24.40 5.97 -10.65
N MET A 157 23.42 6.36 -9.83
CA MET A 157 22.98 7.74 -9.72
C MET A 157 24.08 8.69 -9.25
N LYS A 158 24.90 8.29 -8.29
CA LYS A 158 26.08 9.09 -7.86
C LYS A 158 27.02 9.34 -9.02
N LYS A 159 27.28 8.34 -9.85
CA LYS A 159 28.17 8.46 -11.03
C LYS A 159 27.54 9.32 -12.12
N VAL A 160 26.24 9.11 -12.43
CA VAL A 160 25.49 9.95 -13.38
C VAL A 160 25.56 11.41 -12.98
N HIS A 161 25.34 11.71 -11.70
CA HIS A 161 25.40 13.08 -11.19
C HIS A 161 26.78 13.70 -11.36
N THR A 162 27.85 12.94 -11.09
CA THR A 162 29.24 13.38 -11.28
C THR A 162 29.55 13.61 -12.76
N SER A 163 29.06 12.75 -13.65
CA SER A 163 29.26 12.86 -15.10
C SER A 163 28.48 14.04 -15.70
N THR A 164 27.29 14.36 -15.16
CA THR A 164 26.49 15.52 -15.57
C THR A 164 27.24 16.84 -15.30
N ILE A 165 27.93 16.92 -14.16
CA ILE A 165 28.75 18.08 -13.81
C ILE A 165 29.92 18.26 -14.80
N ASN A 166 30.42 17.17 -15.38
CA ASN A 166 31.54 17.15 -16.33
C ASN A 166 31.11 17.20 -17.82
N ASN A 167 29.82 17.47 -18.13
CA ASN A 167 29.22 17.51 -19.48
C ASN A 167 29.24 16.18 -20.27
N ASP A 168 29.37 15.04 -19.61
CA ASP A 168 29.38 13.69 -20.20
C ASP A 168 28.01 13.00 -20.16
N VAL A 169 26.91 13.76 -20.28
CA VAL A 169 25.51 13.30 -20.10
C VAL A 169 25.13 12.14 -21.02
N LYS A 170 25.72 12.08 -22.25
CA LYS A 170 25.40 11.01 -23.20
C LYS A 170 25.90 9.62 -22.78
N LYS A 171 26.92 9.56 -21.92
CA LYS A 171 27.56 8.29 -21.51
C LYS A 171 26.82 7.53 -20.42
N THR A 172 25.87 8.16 -19.76
CA THR A 172 25.19 7.57 -18.60
C THR A 172 23.71 7.30 -18.82
N SER A 173 23.13 7.71 -19.99
CA SER A 173 21.72 7.50 -20.30
C SER A 173 21.37 6.00 -20.45
N GLY A 174 22.21 5.22 -21.14
CA GLY A 174 21.98 3.81 -21.37
C GLY A 174 21.95 2.95 -20.09
N ILE A 175 22.70 3.38 -19.05
CA ILE A 175 22.68 2.66 -17.76
C ILE A 175 21.34 2.85 -17.05
N LEU A 176 20.76 4.05 -17.11
CA LEU A 176 19.49 4.35 -16.49
C LEU A 176 18.33 3.61 -17.17
N GLU A 177 18.44 3.28 -18.45
CA GLU A 177 17.47 2.50 -19.20
C GLU A 177 17.25 1.11 -18.60
N ILE A 178 18.25 0.55 -17.90
CA ILE A 178 18.11 -0.75 -17.19
C ILE A 178 16.97 -0.69 -16.16
N PHE A 179 16.83 0.43 -15.45
CA PHE A 179 15.82 0.61 -14.41
C PHE A 179 14.45 1.05 -14.96
N ALA A 180 14.39 1.35 -16.26
CA ALA A 180 13.16 1.61 -17.00
C ALA A 180 12.76 0.45 -17.91
N ASP A 181 13.52 -0.65 -17.89
CA ASP A 181 13.28 -1.85 -18.68
C ASP A 181 12.05 -2.60 -18.15
N ASP A 182 11.18 -3.06 -19.05
CA ASP A 182 9.90 -3.71 -18.70
C ASP A 182 10.12 -4.95 -17.84
N ASP A 183 11.12 -5.80 -18.16
CA ASP A 183 11.42 -7.01 -17.38
C ASP A 183 11.84 -6.64 -15.95
N PHE A 184 12.67 -5.59 -15.79
CA PHE A 184 13.10 -5.11 -14.47
C PHE A 184 11.90 -4.64 -13.65
N ILE A 185 11.05 -3.81 -14.25
CA ILE A 185 9.85 -3.25 -13.60
C ILE A 185 8.91 -4.36 -13.19
N ASP A 186 8.64 -5.31 -14.08
CA ASP A 186 7.75 -6.44 -13.80
C ASP A 186 8.27 -7.31 -12.65
N TYR A 187 9.57 -7.65 -12.62
CA TYR A 187 10.16 -8.38 -11.52
C TYR A 187 10.01 -7.67 -10.16
N VAL A 188 10.23 -6.34 -10.14
CA VAL A 188 10.07 -5.56 -8.91
C VAL A 188 8.61 -5.54 -8.46
N LEU A 189 7.66 -5.34 -9.37
CA LEU A 189 6.23 -5.29 -9.06
C LEU A 189 5.66 -6.66 -8.65
N ASP A 190 6.21 -7.74 -9.20
CA ASP A 190 5.86 -9.11 -8.81
C ASP A 190 6.51 -9.55 -7.49
N GLY A 191 7.48 -8.78 -7.02
CA GLY A 191 8.27 -9.10 -5.83
C GLY A 191 7.44 -9.38 -4.58
N ARG A 192 6.33 -8.64 -4.39
CA ARG A 192 5.41 -8.89 -3.28
C ARG A 192 4.70 -10.24 -3.38
N ALA A 193 4.29 -10.64 -4.58
CA ALA A 193 3.64 -11.93 -4.82
C ALA A 193 4.63 -13.09 -4.64
N GLN A 194 5.89 -12.88 -5.01
CA GLN A 194 6.94 -13.90 -4.95
C GLN A 194 7.54 -14.05 -3.54
N TRP A 195 7.78 -12.94 -2.84
CA TRP A 195 8.56 -12.90 -1.61
C TRP A 195 7.75 -12.52 -0.36
N GLY A 196 6.46 -12.26 -0.53
CA GLY A 196 5.56 -11.90 0.57
C GLY A 196 5.72 -10.46 1.08
N LYS A 197 4.88 -10.12 2.07
CA LYS A 197 4.80 -8.77 2.65
C LYS A 197 6.07 -8.34 3.40
N GLU A 198 6.91 -9.26 3.79
CA GLU A 198 8.16 -8.98 4.50
C GLU A 198 9.13 -8.16 3.66
N LYS A 199 9.00 -8.22 2.33
CA LYS A 199 9.82 -7.44 1.40
C LYS A 199 9.19 -6.09 0.99
N ASP A 200 7.95 -5.81 1.39
CA ASP A 200 7.25 -4.57 1.01
C ASP A 200 8.09 -3.32 1.25
N PHE A 201 8.77 -3.24 2.40
CA PHE A 201 9.63 -2.10 2.72
C PHE A 201 10.72 -1.86 1.67
N TYR A 202 11.45 -2.90 1.27
CA TYR A 202 12.54 -2.79 0.31
C TYR A 202 12.05 -2.54 -1.11
N ILE A 203 10.89 -3.13 -1.48
CA ILE A 203 10.23 -2.89 -2.77
C ILE A 203 9.79 -1.42 -2.88
N VAL A 204 9.14 -0.90 -1.84
CA VAL A 204 8.72 0.50 -1.77
C VAL A 204 9.91 1.45 -1.88
N GLU A 205 10.98 1.19 -1.13
CA GLU A 205 12.21 1.99 -1.16
C GLU A 205 12.85 2.01 -2.57
N LEU A 206 12.95 0.84 -3.22
CA LEU A 206 13.49 0.75 -4.58
C LEU A 206 12.63 1.53 -5.57
N ILE A 207 11.30 1.36 -5.54
CA ILE A 207 10.37 2.07 -6.43
C ILE A 207 10.45 3.59 -6.21
N LYS A 208 10.55 4.03 -4.95
CA LYS A 208 10.71 5.46 -4.63
C LYS A 208 12.00 6.05 -5.19
N LYS A 209 13.10 5.31 -5.11
CA LYS A 209 14.41 5.74 -5.60
C LYS A 209 14.45 5.83 -7.13
N VAL A 210 13.91 4.82 -7.81
CA VAL A 210 13.87 4.79 -9.29
C VAL A 210 12.85 5.80 -9.81
N GLY A 211 11.66 5.87 -9.23
CA GLY A 211 10.67 6.92 -9.48
C GLY A 211 9.83 6.74 -10.72
N GLU A 212 9.94 7.69 -11.67
CA GLU A 212 9.04 7.85 -12.82
C GLU A 212 8.81 6.57 -13.65
N PRO A 213 9.79 5.72 -13.94
CA PRO A 213 9.57 4.52 -14.76
C PRO A 213 8.48 3.58 -14.22
N PHE A 214 8.23 3.60 -12.92
CA PHE A 214 7.19 2.77 -12.30
C PHE A 214 5.77 3.34 -12.40
N VAL A 215 5.59 4.60 -12.81
CA VAL A 215 4.29 5.28 -12.75
C VAL A 215 3.26 4.61 -13.66
N GLU A 216 3.56 4.47 -14.95
CA GLU A 216 2.63 3.89 -15.92
C GLU A 216 2.37 2.39 -15.65
N PRO A 217 3.39 1.54 -15.38
CA PRO A 217 3.16 0.13 -15.02
C PRO A 217 2.31 -0.05 -13.75
N LEU A 218 2.52 0.77 -12.71
CA LEU A 218 1.71 0.72 -11.49
C LEU A 218 0.24 1.11 -11.76
N LEU A 219 0.02 2.12 -12.61
CA LEU A 219 -1.33 2.51 -13.02
C LEU A 219 -2.02 1.41 -13.81
N ASP A 220 -1.30 0.70 -14.68
CA ASP A 220 -1.84 -0.41 -15.46
C ASP A 220 -2.17 -1.62 -14.57
N ARG A 221 -1.28 -1.98 -13.65
CA ARG A 221 -1.54 -3.04 -12.67
C ARG A 221 -2.71 -2.67 -11.75
N MET A 222 -2.79 -1.45 -11.23
CA MET A 222 -3.93 -1.00 -10.43
C MET A 222 -5.26 -1.07 -11.20
N ALA A 223 -5.21 -0.85 -12.52
CA ALA A 223 -6.38 -0.88 -13.38
C ALA A 223 -6.91 -2.30 -13.66
N SER A 224 -6.02 -3.29 -13.74
CA SER A 224 -6.34 -4.69 -14.08
C SER A 224 -6.46 -5.60 -12.86
N GLU A 225 -5.96 -5.21 -11.70
CA GLU A 225 -5.91 -6.03 -10.50
C GLU A 225 -7.31 -6.29 -9.92
N GLU A 226 -7.62 -7.56 -9.63
CA GLU A 226 -8.89 -7.97 -9.02
C GLU A 226 -8.81 -7.98 -7.50
N ASP A 227 -7.64 -8.28 -6.92
CA ASP A 227 -7.44 -8.26 -5.47
C ASP A 227 -7.47 -6.83 -4.92
N ARG A 228 -8.37 -6.60 -3.98
CA ARG A 228 -8.53 -5.29 -3.36
C ARG A 228 -7.28 -4.86 -2.58
N THR A 229 -6.60 -5.80 -1.93
CA THR A 229 -5.43 -5.50 -1.09
C THR A 229 -4.25 -5.08 -1.96
N LEU A 230 -4.04 -5.76 -3.10
CA LEU A 230 -3.02 -5.40 -4.07
C LEU A 230 -3.32 -4.06 -4.74
N ARG A 231 -4.59 -3.78 -5.07
CA ARG A 231 -4.96 -2.44 -5.59
C ARG A 231 -4.63 -1.32 -4.63
N TYR A 232 -4.86 -1.51 -3.32
CA TYR A 232 -4.47 -0.50 -2.31
C TYR A 232 -2.96 -0.38 -2.20
N PHE A 233 -2.23 -1.48 -2.28
CA PHE A 233 -0.77 -1.45 -2.28
C PHE A 233 -0.22 -0.64 -3.48
N TYR A 234 -0.75 -0.86 -4.68
CA TYR A 234 -0.36 -0.06 -5.85
C TYR A 234 -0.76 1.42 -5.71
N LEU A 235 -1.92 1.69 -5.12
CA LEU A 235 -2.36 3.06 -4.83
C LEU A 235 -1.40 3.78 -3.87
N ASP A 236 -0.96 3.09 -2.82
CA ASP A 236 -0.01 3.62 -1.83
C ASP A 236 1.35 3.86 -2.49
N LEU A 237 1.86 2.92 -3.30
CA LEU A 237 3.09 3.09 -4.06
C LEU A 237 3.04 4.32 -4.98
N LEU A 238 1.94 4.49 -5.72
CA LEU A 238 1.74 5.67 -6.57
C LEU A 238 1.71 6.96 -5.74
N GLY A 239 1.14 6.92 -4.54
CA GLY A 239 1.15 8.03 -3.60
C GLY A 239 2.57 8.45 -3.18
N GLU A 240 3.45 7.46 -2.96
CA GLU A 240 4.86 7.70 -2.60
C GLU A 240 5.69 8.31 -3.74
N LEU A 241 5.28 8.10 -5.00
CA LEU A 241 5.95 8.69 -6.18
C LEU A 241 5.64 10.19 -6.37
N GLY A 242 4.68 10.73 -5.63
CA GLY A 242 4.44 12.16 -5.53
C GLY A 242 4.03 12.84 -6.85
N ALA A 243 4.66 13.96 -7.18
CA ALA A 243 4.23 14.84 -8.28
C ALA A 243 4.30 14.20 -9.68
N SER A 244 5.19 13.23 -9.91
CA SER A 244 5.37 12.56 -11.20
C SER A 244 4.09 11.84 -11.67
N VAL A 245 3.27 11.40 -10.72
CA VAL A 245 2.04 10.64 -10.98
C VAL A 245 0.90 11.50 -11.52
N LYS A 246 0.92 12.82 -11.25
CA LYS A 246 -0.19 13.73 -11.56
C LYS A 246 -0.59 13.73 -13.03
N GLY A 247 0.37 13.92 -13.93
CA GLY A 247 0.11 13.98 -15.38
C GLY A 247 -0.51 12.68 -15.94
N PRO A 248 0.14 11.52 -15.71
CA PRO A 248 -0.40 10.22 -16.10
C PRO A 248 -1.79 9.93 -15.54
N VAL A 249 -2.04 10.23 -14.26
CA VAL A 249 -3.35 10.04 -13.63
C VAL A 249 -4.44 10.88 -14.29
N ILE A 250 -4.17 12.15 -14.56
CA ILE A 250 -5.13 13.04 -15.23
C ILE A 250 -5.54 12.49 -16.61
N LYS A 251 -4.60 11.96 -17.39
CA LYS A 251 -4.88 11.36 -18.70
C LYS A 251 -5.84 10.17 -18.60
N ARG A 252 -5.76 9.40 -17.52
CA ARG A 252 -6.53 8.18 -17.30
C ARG A 252 -7.90 8.39 -16.60
N LEU A 253 -8.27 9.61 -16.20
CA LEU A 253 -9.57 9.92 -15.59
C LEU A 253 -10.77 9.66 -16.52
N LYS A 254 -10.55 9.46 -17.82
CA LYS A 254 -11.57 9.13 -18.82
C LYS A 254 -11.86 7.63 -18.94
N ASP A 255 -11.25 6.79 -18.09
CA ASP A 255 -11.45 5.34 -18.09
C ASP A 255 -12.91 4.98 -17.75
N ASN A 256 -13.43 3.91 -18.35
CA ASN A 256 -14.81 3.48 -18.13
C ASN A 256 -15.00 2.69 -16.83
N ARG A 257 -13.94 2.19 -16.22
CA ARG A 257 -13.96 1.41 -14.97
C ARG A 257 -14.12 2.33 -13.78
N TRP A 258 -15.31 2.40 -13.22
CA TRP A 258 -15.63 3.31 -12.11
C TRP A 258 -14.73 3.15 -10.88
N TYR A 259 -14.32 1.92 -10.55
CA TYR A 259 -13.44 1.64 -9.40
C TYR A 259 -12.04 2.21 -9.62
N TYR A 260 -11.56 2.17 -10.87
CA TYR A 260 -10.26 2.73 -11.24
C TYR A 260 -10.31 4.26 -11.18
N VAL A 261 -11.30 4.88 -11.82
CA VAL A 261 -11.48 6.36 -11.77
C VAL A 261 -11.61 6.84 -10.32
N ARG A 262 -12.35 6.11 -9.48
CA ARG A 262 -12.43 6.42 -8.05
C ARG A 262 -11.05 6.40 -7.37
N ASN A 263 -10.21 5.40 -7.63
CA ASN A 263 -8.86 5.30 -7.07
C ASN A 263 -7.95 6.42 -7.60
N LEU A 264 -8.07 6.79 -8.88
CA LEU A 264 -7.35 7.94 -9.44
C LEU A 264 -7.73 9.26 -8.73
N ILE A 265 -9.00 9.47 -8.40
CA ILE A 265 -9.44 10.64 -7.62
C ILE A 265 -8.82 10.63 -6.22
N ILE A 266 -8.78 9.46 -5.55
CA ILE A 266 -8.13 9.32 -4.24
C ILE A 266 -6.66 9.69 -4.34
N LEU A 267 -5.98 9.23 -5.38
CA LEU A 267 -4.57 9.52 -5.61
C LEU A 267 -4.33 11.01 -5.79
N LEU A 268 -5.13 11.69 -6.65
CA LEU A 268 -5.04 13.14 -6.84
C LEU A 268 -5.32 13.92 -5.53
N ARG A 269 -6.26 13.45 -4.72
CA ARG A 269 -6.52 14.02 -3.40
C ARG A 269 -5.31 13.89 -2.47
N ASN A 270 -4.60 12.75 -2.51
CA ASN A 270 -3.44 12.50 -1.66
C ASN A 270 -2.22 13.33 -2.07
N LEU A 271 -2.08 13.66 -3.35
CA LEU A 271 -1.05 14.58 -3.84
C LEU A 271 -1.21 16.00 -3.27
N ASN A 272 -2.38 16.33 -2.75
CA ASN A 272 -2.69 17.63 -2.12
C ASN A 272 -2.37 18.86 -2.99
N ASP A 273 -2.56 18.73 -4.30
CA ASP A 273 -2.34 19.80 -5.29
C ASP A 273 -3.68 20.30 -5.86
N PRO A 274 -4.16 21.51 -5.46
CA PRO A 274 -5.43 22.06 -5.92
C PRO A 274 -5.51 22.32 -7.43
N SER A 275 -4.39 22.34 -8.15
CA SER A 275 -4.37 22.60 -9.59
C SER A 275 -5.09 21.51 -10.41
N VAL A 276 -5.47 20.37 -9.78
CA VAL A 276 -6.26 19.30 -10.40
C VAL A 276 -7.77 19.61 -10.44
N LEU A 277 -8.25 20.61 -9.70
CA LEU A 277 -9.67 20.93 -9.57
C LEU A 277 -10.39 21.14 -10.91
N PRO A 278 -9.85 21.89 -11.90
CA PRO A 278 -10.53 22.08 -13.18
C PRO A 278 -10.80 20.77 -13.93
N VAL A 279 -9.89 19.80 -13.82
CA VAL A 279 -10.05 18.49 -14.46
C VAL A 279 -11.06 17.64 -13.70
N LEU A 280 -11.04 17.68 -12.37
CA LEU A 280 -11.98 16.97 -11.51
C LEU A 280 -13.42 17.45 -11.70
N HIS A 281 -13.66 18.73 -11.98
CA HIS A 281 -15.02 19.25 -12.25
C HIS A 281 -15.70 18.53 -13.42
N ASN A 282 -14.94 18.01 -14.40
CA ASN A 282 -15.53 17.25 -15.51
C ASN A 282 -16.16 15.91 -15.08
N LEU A 283 -15.90 15.46 -13.84
CA LEU A 283 -16.44 14.23 -13.29
C LEU A 283 -17.69 14.44 -12.41
N LEU A 284 -18.21 15.68 -12.29
CA LEU A 284 -19.38 15.99 -11.46
C LEU A 284 -20.61 15.17 -11.87
N ASP A 285 -20.80 14.97 -13.17
CA ASP A 285 -21.90 14.20 -13.74
C ASP A 285 -21.54 12.75 -14.04
N HIS A 286 -20.46 12.23 -13.45
CA HIS A 286 -20.05 10.85 -13.68
C HIS A 286 -21.18 9.87 -13.34
N PRO A 287 -21.50 8.87 -14.20
CA PRO A 287 -22.67 8.00 -14.03
C PRO A 287 -22.65 7.22 -12.71
N HIS A 288 -21.47 6.81 -12.25
CA HIS A 288 -21.36 5.96 -11.07
C HIS A 288 -21.36 6.76 -9.75
N PRO A 289 -22.28 6.47 -8.78
CA PRO A 289 -22.44 7.27 -7.57
C PRO A 289 -21.22 7.24 -6.62
N LYS A 290 -20.44 6.17 -6.60
CA LYS A 290 -19.22 6.09 -5.77
C LYS A 290 -18.12 7.01 -6.28
N VAL A 291 -18.04 7.23 -7.60
CA VAL A 291 -17.11 8.22 -8.18
C VAL A 291 -17.51 9.63 -7.79
N ARG A 292 -18.79 9.99 -7.96
CA ARG A 292 -19.29 11.31 -7.54
C ARG A 292 -19.09 11.56 -6.04
N HIS A 293 -19.30 10.54 -5.21
CA HIS A 293 -19.05 10.65 -3.76
C HIS A 293 -17.59 10.93 -3.44
N GLU A 294 -16.66 10.18 -4.02
CA GLU A 294 -15.21 10.37 -3.83
C GLU A 294 -14.75 11.74 -4.35
N LEU A 295 -15.29 12.14 -5.50
CA LEU A 295 -15.06 13.47 -6.06
C LEU A 295 -15.49 14.57 -5.08
N MET A 296 -16.70 14.49 -4.54
CA MET A 296 -17.20 15.48 -3.58
C MET A 296 -16.31 15.56 -2.33
N GLN A 297 -15.85 14.43 -1.79
CA GLN A 297 -14.90 14.42 -0.68
C GLN A 297 -13.58 15.11 -1.03
N THR A 298 -13.13 14.94 -2.27
CA THR A 298 -11.89 15.56 -2.77
C THR A 298 -12.06 17.06 -2.92
N LEU A 299 -13.15 17.52 -3.53
CA LEU A 299 -13.47 18.95 -3.68
C LEU A 299 -13.61 19.64 -2.31
N ILE A 300 -14.26 18.98 -1.34
CA ILE A 300 -14.38 19.49 0.04
C ILE A 300 -12.99 19.64 0.68
N LYS A 301 -12.12 18.63 0.53
CA LYS A 301 -10.75 18.68 1.08
C LYS A 301 -9.96 19.87 0.55
N PHE A 302 -10.18 20.24 -0.72
CA PHE A 302 -9.55 21.41 -1.35
C PHE A 302 -10.30 22.72 -1.10
N ASN A 303 -11.36 22.71 -0.29
CA ASN A 303 -12.24 23.86 -0.04
C ASN A 303 -12.79 24.49 -1.35
N ASP A 304 -13.17 23.63 -2.30
CA ASP A 304 -13.69 24.08 -3.59
C ASP A 304 -15.11 24.66 -3.44
N PRO A 305 -15.36 25.90 -3.88
CA PRO A 305 -16.70 26.52 -3.78
C PRO A 305 -17.79 25.77 -4.53
N VAL A 306 -17.45 24.98 -5.54
CA VAL A 306 -18.40 24.15 -6.30
C VAL A 306 -18.99 23.07 -5.39
N ALA A 307 -18.17 22.43 -4.54
CA ALA A 307 -18.64 21.42 -3.59
C ALA A 307 -19.66 22.02 -2.61
N GLU A 308 -19.35 23.19 -2.05
CA GLU A 308 -20.23 23.88 -1.09
C GLU A 308 -21.58 24.22 -1.73
N ARG A 309 -21.58 24.77 -2.94
CA ARG A 309 -22.79 25.07 -3.68
C ARG A 309 -23.66 23.85 -3.94
N ILE A 310 -23.04 22.74 -4.38
CA ILE A 310 -23.75 21.48 -4.62
C ILE A 310 -24.33 20.94 -3.31
N ILE A 311 -23.57 20.96 -2.21
CA ILE A 311 -24.04 20.50 -0.90
C ILE A 311 -25.27 21.30 -0.47
N LEU A 312 -25.21 22.64 -0.54
CA LEU A 312 -26.34 23.50 -0.16
C LEU A 312 -27.56 23.23 -1.04
N GLN A 313 -27.39 23.08 -2.34
CA GLN A 313 -28.46 22.75 -3.28
C GLN A 313 -29.10 21.39 -2.98
N GLU A 314 -28.29 20.36 -2.73
CA GLU A 314 -28.76 19.00 -2.43
C GLU A 314 -29.41 18.91 -1.03
N MET A 315 -29.04 19.77 -0.09
CA MET A 315 -29.69 19.88 1.21
C MET A 315 -31.14 20.39 1.07
N ASP A 316 -31.44 21.17 0.05
CA ASP A 316 -32.80 21.64 -0.28
C ASP A 316 -33.61 20.64 -1.14
N SER A 317 -33.04 19.47 -1.45
CA SER A 317 -33.74 18.47 -2.23
C SER A 317 -34.98 17.94 -1.53
N PRO A 318 -36.13 17.81 -2.24
CA PRO A 318 -37.32 17.16 -1.71
C PRO A 318 -37.13 15.67 -1.41
N ASP A 319 -36.15 15.05 -2.04
CA ASP A 319 -35.75 13.66 -1.74
C ASP A 319 -34.91 13.61 -0.44
N VAL A 320 -35.51 13.04 0.59
CA VAL A 320 -34.87 12.90 1.91
C VAL A 320 -33.53 12.12 1.82
N GLY A 321 -33.44 11.13 0.92
CA GLY A 321 -32.20 10.37 0.73
C GLY A 321 -31.07 11.23 0.16
N ARG A 322 -31.36 12.10 -0.80
CA ARG A 322 -30.38 13.07 -1.34
C ARG A 322 -29.99 14.09 -0.28
N CYS A 323 -30.97 14.67 0.41
CA CYS A 323 -30.74 15.61 1.50
C CYS A 323 -29.84 15.00 2.59
N LEU A 324 -30.10 13.77 3.05
CA LEU A 324 -29.27 13.09 4.06
C LEU A 324 -27.84 12.85 3.60
N LYS A 325 -27.63 12.48 2.33
CA LYS A 325 -26.28 12.35 1.76
C LYS A 325 -25.55 13.69 1.74
N ALA A 326 -26.23 14.77 1.36
CA ALA A 326 -25.67 16.12 1.38
C ALA A 326 -25.29 16.55 2.81
N ILE A 327 -26.13 16.28 3.80
CA ILE A 327 -25.85 16.57 5.21
C ILE A 327 -24.62 15.78 5.70
N THR A 328 -24.46 14.53 5.28
CA THR A 328 -23.27 13.75 5.62
C THR A 328 -21.99 14.38 5.07
N LEU A 329 -22.02 14.85 3.82
CA LEU A 329 -20.89 15.57 3.21
C LEU A 329 -20.67 16.95 3.86
N ALA A 330 -21.77 17.62 4.27
CA ALA A 330 -21.73 18.90 4.98
C ALA A 330 -20.89 18.84 6.26
N GLY A 331 -20.92 17.71 6.98
CA GLY A 331 -20.11 17.49 8.18
C GLY A 331 -18.59 17.50 7.92
N MET A 332 -18.18 17.32 6.66
CA MET A 332 -16.76 17.38 6.28
C MET A 332 -16.31 18.80 5.88
N THR A 333 -17.25 19.76 5.78
CA THR A 333 -16.95 21.15 5.39
C THR A 333 -16.66 22.01 6.61
N ARG A 334 -15.93 23.12 6.40
CA ARG A 334 -15.76 24.16 7.42
C ARG A 334 -16.47 25.45 7.02
N ASN A 335 -17.49 25.34 6.15
CA ASN A 335 -18.19 26.49 5.64
C ASN A 335 -19.31 26.97 6.59
N ARG A 336 -19.32 28.27 6.89
CA ARG A 336 -20.28 28.88 7.77
C ARG A 336 -21.72 28.80 7.24
N LEU A 337 -21.92 28.94 5.93
CA LEU A 337 -23.27 28.87 5.32
C LEU A 337 -23.86 27.46 5.48
N VAL A 338 -23.04 26.44 5.32
CA VAL A 338 -23.42 25.04 5.54
C VAL A 338 -23.81 24.82 7.01
N SER A 339 -23.03 25.34 7.97
CA SER A 339 -23.37 25.29 9.40
C SER A 339 -24.67 25.98 9.73
N LEU A 340 -24.95 27.15 9.12
CA LEU A 340 -26.23 27.86 9.30
C LEU A 340 -27.40 27.03 8.76
N LYS A 341 -27.25 26.42 7.59
CA LYS A 341 -28.30 25.57 7.00
C LYS A 341 -28.60 24.34 7.86
N LEU A 342 -27.59 23.70 8.43
CA LEU A 342 -27.77 22.59 9.38
C LEU A 342 -28.54 23.05 10.64
N GLN A 343 -28.25 24.24 11.15
CA GLN A 343 -29.01 24.82 12.28
C GLN A 343 -30.46 25.11 11.91
N GLU A 344 -30.76 25.56 10.67
CA GLU A 344 -32.15 25.75 10.19
C GLU A 344 -32.91 24.43 10.23
N PHE A 345 -32.33 23.31 9.79
CA PHE A 345 -33.00 22.01 9.91
C PHE A 345 -33.32 21.63 11.35
N LEU A 346 -32.45 21.95 12.29
CA LEU A 346 -32.72 21.69 13.71
C LEU A 346 -33.90 22.53 14.25
N LYS A 347 -34.07 23.75 13.75
CA LYS A 347 -35.15 24.65 14.15
C LYS A 347 -36.52 24.31 13.52
N GLN A 348 -36.58 23.44 12.51
CA GLN A 348 -37.83 22.99 11.91
C GLN A 348 -38.78 22.39 12.97
N LYS A 349 -40.08 22.69 12.87
CA LYS A 349 -41.10 22.18 13.79
C LYS A 349 -41.39 20.70 13.54
N GLY A 350 -41.52 19.91 14.59
CA GLY A 350 -41.95 18.51 14.53
C GLY A 350 -40.82 17.47 14.50
N PHE A 351 -41.25 16.21 14.56
CA PHE A 351 -40.43 14.99 14.57
C PHE A 351 -41.05 13.92 13.67
N GLY A 352 -41.45 14.32 12.44
CA GLY A 352 -42.02 13.41 11.44
C GLY A 352 -41.00 12.38 10.93
N LYS A 353 -41.49 11.38 10.15
CA LYS A 353 -40.65 10.34 9.57
C LYS A 353 -39.54 10.89 8.67
N THR A 354 -39.76 12.05 8.06
CA THR A 354 -38.78 12.74 7.19
C THR A 354 -37.91 13.74 7.97
N ILE A 355 -38.49 14.44 8.95
CA ILE A 355 -37.83 15.54 9.70
C ILE A 355 -36.81 14.97 10.72
N LEU A 356 -37.19 13.93 11.46
CA LEU A 356 -36.33 13.41 12.53
C LEU A 356 -34.99 12.87 12.00
N PRO A 357 -34.91 12.07 10.91
CA PRO A 357 -33.63 11.66 10.34
C PRO A 357 -32.76 12.85 9.90
N VAL A 358 -33.33 13.88 9.30
CA VAL A 358 -32.63 15.10 8.89
C VAL A 358 -32.04 15.83 10.10
N LYS A 359 -32.82 15.98 11.19
CA LYS A 359 -32.31 16.57 12.44
C LYS A 359 -31.17 15.81 13.04
N LYS A 360 -31.28 14.49 13.12
CA LYS A 360 -30.22 13.62 13.64
C LYS A 360 -28.93 13.72 12.80
N ALA A 361 -29.07 13.64 11.49
CA ALA A 361 -27.94 13.82 10.58
C ALA A 361 -27.31 15.21 10.73
N SER A 362 -28.12 16.26 10.92
CA SER A 362 -27.63 17.62 11.15
C SER A 362 -26.87 17.77 12.47
N VAL A 363 -27.33 17.12 13.54
CA VAL A 363 -26.60 17.07 14.82
C VAL A 363 -25.25 16.43 14.64
N TYR A 364 -25.22 15.28 13.96
CA TYR A 364 -23.97 14.57 13.68
C TYR A 364 -23.02 15.44 12.85
N ALA A 365 -23.51 16.05 11.77
CA ALA A 365 -22.71 16.90 10.87
C ALA A 365 -22.16 18.13 11.61
N LEU A 366 -22.97 18.79 12.47
CA LEU A 366 -22.48 19.90 13.29
C LEU A 366 -21.42 19.46 14.29
N GLY A 367 -21.54 18.26 14.85
CA GLY A 367 -20.48 17.65 15.67
C GLY A 367 -19.18 17.47 14.90
N GLU A 368 -19.23 16.90 13.69
CA GLU A 368 -18.02 16.70 12.86
C GLU A 368 -17.36 18.05 12.46
N ILE A 369 -18.15 19.10 12.22
CA ILE A 369 -17.64 20.46 12.00
C ILE A 369 -16.98 21.03 13.27
N GLY A 370 -17.57 20.78 14.42
CA GLY A 370 -17.05 21.19 15.72
C GLY A 370 -16.93 22.71 15.93
N ASP A 371 -17.73 23.52 15.19
CA ASP A 371 -17.71 24.98 15.28
C ASP A 371 -18.45 25.47 16.54
N PRO A 372 -17.75 26.10 17.53
CA PRO A 372 -18.38 26.59 18.76
C PRO A 372 -19.55 27.58 18.52
N THR A 373 -19.57 28.27 17.40
CA THR A 373 -20.66 29.21 17.09
C THR A 373 -22.04 28.57 16.94
N THR A 374 -22.08 27.23 16.79
CA THR A 374 -23.31 26.43 16.66
C THR A 374 -23.87 25.97 18.02
N LEU A 375 -23.06 26.02 19.10
CA LEU A 375 -23.41 25.56 20.44
C LEU A 375 -24.67 26.21 21.01
N PRO A 376 -24.95 27.54 20.84
CA PRO A 376 -26.18 28.15 21.32
C PRO A 376 -27.44 27.46 20.76
N THR A 377 -27.46 27.12 19.47
CA THR A 377 -28.58 26.38 18.85
C THR A 377 -28.76 24.99 19.46
N LEU A 378 -27.70 24.28 19.74
CA LEU A 378 -27.74 22.95 20.39
C LEU A 378 -28.23 23.06 21.84
N GLN A 379 -27.77 24.07 22.57
CA GLN A 379 -28.25 24.35 23.95
C GLN A 379 -29.73 24.66 23.99
N ASP A 380 -30.25 25.49 23.08
CA ASP A 380 -31.67 25.82 23.00
C ASP A 380 -32.51 24.56 22.83
N ILE A 381 -32.07 23.62 22.00
CA ILE A 381 -32.75 22.34 21.81
C ILE A 381 -32.69 21.49 23.08
N LEU A 382 -31.57 21.44 23.74
CA LEU A 382 -31.38 20.69 25.00
C LEU A 382 -32.32 21.24 26.11
N LYS A 383 -32.49 22.55 26.18
CA LYS A 383 -33.37 23.23 27.16
C LYS A 383 -34.87 23.22 26.76
N SER A 384 -35.18 22.97 25.47
CA SER A 384 -36.56 23.00 24.98
C SER A 384 -37.44 21.94 25.66
N ARG A 385 -38.70 22.28 25.92
CA ARG A 385 -39.74 21.37 26.41
C ARG A 385 -40.64 20.95 25.27
N THR A 386 -40.78 19.66 25.02
CA THR A 386 -41.67 19.09 24.00
C THR A 386 -42.78 18.30 24.64
N PHE A 387 -44.02 18.65 24.31
CA PHE A 387 -45.21 17.95 24.83
C PHE A 387 -45.56 16.73 23.97
N PHE A 388 -45.32 16.81 22.68
CA PHE A 388 -45.59 15.73 21.71
C PHE A 388 -44.33 15.00 21.30
N ARG A 389 -44.44 13.68 21.04
CA ARG A 389 -43.32 12.82 20.63
C ARG A 389 -42.10 12.90 21.55
N ARG A 390 -42.35 12.89 22.86
CA ARG A 390 -41.32 13.03 23.91
C ARG A 390 -40.12 12.08 23.72
N HIS A 391 -40.37 10.83 23.27
CA HIS A 391 -39.30 9.86 23.04
C HIS A 391 -38.38 10.29 21.90
N ALA A 392 -38.91 10.74 20.77
CA ALA A 392 -38.11 11.22 19.63
C ALA A 392 -37.27 12.46 20.00
N ALA A 393 -37.87 13.40 20.75
CA ALA A 393 -37.17 14.55 21.24
C ALA A 393 -36.06 14.19 22.24
N MET A 394 -36.30 13.23 23.14
CA MET A 394 -35.29 12.73 24.08
C MET A 394 -34.14 12.11 23.33
N ASN A 395 -34.40 11.25 22.35
CA ASN A 395 -33.33 10.62 21.55
C ASN A 395 -32.49 11.68 20.80
N LEU A 396 -33.11 12.70 20.24
CA LEU A 396 -32.36 13.79 19.59
C LEU A 396 -31.47 14.54 20.59
N LYS A 397 -31.93 14.78 21.81
CA LYS A 397 -31.13 15.42 22.87
C LYS A 397 -29.94 14.56 23.29
N LEU A 398 -30.11 13.24 23.38
CA LEU A 398 -29.00 12.33 23.67
C LEU A 398 -27.95 12.37 22.57
N GLU A 399 -28.37 12.40 21.29
CA GLU A 399 -27.44 12.52 20.17
C GLU A 399 -26.72 13.89 20.15
N ILE A 400 -27.41 14.97 20.57
CA ILE A 400 -26.73 16.27 20.76
C ILE A 400 -25.65 16.15 21.81
N ILE A 401 -25.91 15.52 22.97
CA ILE A 401 -24.90 15.35 24.01
C ILE A 401 -23.71 14.53 23.50
N ASP A 402 -23.96 13.49 22.71
CA ASP A 402 -22.86 12.73 22.08
C ASP A 402 -22.05 13.57 21.10
N SER A 403 -22.71 14.43 20.31
CA SER A 403 -22.03 15.30 19.36
C SER A 403 -21.11 16.31 20.02
N LEU A 404 -21.38 16.70 21.29
CA LEU A 404 -20.53 17.62 22.05
C LEU A 404 -19.10 17.09 22.25
N LYS A 405 -18.88 15.77 22.18
CA LYS A 405 -17.54 15.17 22.25
C LYS A 405 -16.59 15.66 21.14
N LYS A 406 -17.14 16.16 20.04
CA LYS A 406 -16.40 16.63 18.86
C LYS A 406 -16.00 18.11 18.93
N TYR A 407 -16.57 18.85 19.88
CA TYR A 407 -16.27 20.27 20.10
C TYR A 407 -15.08 20.45 21.05
N PRO A 408 -14.45 21.63 21.07
CA PRO A 408 -13.40 21.94 22.04
C PRO A 408 -13.90 21.79 23.47
N VAL A 409 -13.12 21.10 24.31
CA VAL A 409 -13.50 20.74 25.68
C VAL A 409 -13.87 21.99 26.52
N GLY A 410 -13.15 23.10 26.34
CA GLY A 410 -13.39 24.34 27.06
C GLY A 410 -14.79 24.90 26.82
N ASP A 411 -15.29 24.82 25.58
CA ASP A 411 -16.56 25.40 25.18
C ASP A 411 -17.77 24.56 25.64
N VAL A 412 -17.60 23.23 25.70
CA VAL A 412 -18.69 22.30 26.05
C VAL A 412 -18.74 21.95 27.53
N SER A 413 -17.65 22.10 28.28
CA SER A 413 -17.59 21.77 29.71
C SER A 413 -18.68 22.48 30.55
N PRO A 414 -18.96 23.77 30.37
CA PRO A 414 -20.04 24.43 31.09
C PRO A 414 -21.41 23.82 30.77
N ILE A 415 -21.67 23.50 29.50
CA ILE A 415 -22.93 22.91 29.03
C ILE A 415 -23.13 21.53 29.68
N LEU A 416 -22.11 20.71 29.66
CA LEU A 416 -22.16 19.34 30.21
C LEU A 416 -22.33 19.37 31.73
N ARG A 417 -21.69 20.29 32.45
CA ARG A 417 -21.87 20.45 33.92
C ARG A 417 -23.29 20.90 34.23
N GLU A 418 -23.85 21.84 33.52
CA GLU A 418 -25.26 22.28 33.66
C GLU A 418 -26.20 21.08 33.52
N LEU A 419 -26.04 20.30 32.44
CA LEU A 419 -26.82 19.09 32.17
C LEU A 419 -26.65 17.99 33.19
N ALA A 420 -25.44 17.81 33.75
CA ALA A 420 -25.12 16.78 34.74
C ALA A 420 -25.68 17.11 36.15
N SER A 421 -25.94 18.37 36.40
CA SER A 421 -26.49 18.85 37.70
C SER A 421 -28.00 19.03 37.69
N SER A 422 -28.64 19.29 36.57
CA SER A 422 -30.08 19.59 36.49
C SER A 422 -30.72 19.11 35.19
N GLY A 423 -31.82 18.37 35.28
CA GLY A 423 -32.57 17.93 34.12
C GLY A 423 -33.22 16.54 34.29
N PRO A 424 -33.84 16.03 33.22
CA PRO A 424 -34.35 14.67 33.21
C PRO A 424 -33.25 13.65 33.37
N GLN A 425 -33.48 12.63 34.22
CA GLN A 425 -32.46 11.61 34.57
C GLN A 425 -31.72 11.00 33.39
N PRO A 426 -32.34 10.68 32.24
CA PRO A 426 -31.62 10.14 31.08
C PRO A 426 -30.54 11.10 30.54
N LEU A 427 -30.79 12.41 30.51
CA LEU A 427 -29.83 13.41 30.05
C LEU A 427 -28.70 13.61 31.06
N VAL A 428 -29.02 13.63 32.37
CA VAL A 428 -28.04 13.72 33.46
C VAL A 428 -27.05 12.56 33.38
N ASN A 429 -27.55 11.31 33.30
CA ASN A 429 -26.71 10.13 33.23
C ASN A 429 -25.83 10.15 31.97
N HIS A 430 -26.41 10.52 30.82
CA HIS A 430 -25.68 10.56 29.57
C HIS A 430 -24.59 11.66 29.56
N ALA A 431 -24.91 12.85 30.06
CA ALA A 431 -23.95 13.95 30.21
C ALA A 431 -22.77 13.55 31.11
N ARG A 432 -23.02 12.86 32.23
CA ARG A 432 -21.96 12.32 33.11
C ARG A 432 -21.07 11.30 32.37
N THR A 433 -21.63 10.43 31.55
CA THR A 433 -20.87 9.48 30.74
C THR A 433 -19.96 10.23 29.76
N VAL A 434 -20.50 11.21 29.04
CA VAL A 434 -19.75 12.03 28.08
C VAL A 434 -18.63 12.82 28.78
N MET A 435 -18.90 13.39 29.96
CA MET A 435 -17.88 14.08 30.76
C MET A 435 -16.74 13.14 31.15
N LYS A 436 -17.06 11.89 31.53
CA LYS A 436 -16.04 10.89 31.88
C LYS A 436 -15.17 10.55 30.63
N ASP A 437 -15.81 10.33 29.48
CA ASP A 437 -15.10 10.04 28.22
C ASP A 437 -14.16 11.18 27.82
N MET A 438 -14.59 12.43 28.01
CA MET A 438 -13.82 13.64 27.71
C MET A 438 -12.83 14.05 28.81
N LYS A 439 -12.76 13.30 29.93
CA LYS A 439 -11.95 13.63 31.12
C LYS A 439 -12.27 15.00 31.72
N VAL A 440 -13.52 15.43 31.62
CA VAL A 440 -14.02 16.64 32.25
C VAL A 440 -14.41 16.31 33.71
N GLY A 441 -13.94 17.10 34.65
CA GLY A 441 -14.30 16.90 36.06
C GLY A 441 -15.81 16.99 36.30
N LEU A 442 -16.37 16.03 37.05
CA LEU A 442 -17.78 16.05 37.48
C LEU A 442 -18.05 17.25 38.35
N PRO A 443 -19.26 17.81 38.32
CA PRO A 443 -19.65 18.92 39.18
C PRO A 443 -19.70 18.52 40.66
#